data_6192fa26f21b2db17b7c17d31d959e6e
#
_entry.id   6192fa26f21b2db17b7c17d31d959e6e
#
_cell.length_a   1.000
_cell.length_b   1.000
_cell.length_c   1.000
_cell.angle_alpha   90.00
_cell.angle_beta   90.00
_cell.angle_gamma   90.00
#
_symmetry.space_group_name_H-M   'P 1'
#
loop_
_entity.id
_entity.type
_entity.pdbx_description
1 polymer ?
#
loop_
_entity_poly.entity_id
_entity_poly.type
_entity_poly.pdbx_seq_one_letter_code
_entity_poly.pdbx_strand_id
1 'polypeptide(L)'
;RSVMCFHRADGKLLWQRDIIYKEKEPTHGTNPFCSASPVTDGEVVVVSHGSAGLVGYDFEGKQLWHYDVGKLEHVWGNASSPILHGDLCIHWAGPGPRQYLIAVNKRTGAKVW
;
A
#
# COMPACT_ATOMS: atom_id res chain seq x y z
N ARG A 1 3.44 8.97 -5.49
CA ARG A 1 2.48 7.86 -5.69
C ARG A 1 1.17 8.28 -5.07
N SER A 2 0.04 7.92 -5.72
CA SER A 2 -1.27 8.39 -5.29
C SER A 2 -2.23 7.24 -5.12
N VAL A 3 -3.11 7.35 -4.14
CA VAL A 3 -4.37 6.59 -4.05
C VAL A 3 -5.52 7.54 -4.31
N MET A 4 -6.49 7.10 -5.09
CA MET A 4 -7.66 7.89 -5.48
C MET A 4 -8.93 7.11 -5.21
N CYS A 5 -9.93 7.78 -4.74
CA CYS A 5 -11.27 7.23 -4.59
C CYS A 5 -12.24 7.96 -5.52
N PHE A 6 -13.02 7.18 -6.24
CA PHE A 6 -14.00 7.69 -7.19
C PHE A 6 -15.41 7.25 -6.81
N HIS A 7 -16.36 8.11 -7.05
CA HIS A 7 -17.77 7.77 -6.93
C HIS A 7 -18.15 6.74 -8.00
N ARG A 8 -18.70 5.61 -7.55
CA ARG A 8 -18.93 4.46 -8.42
C ARG A 8 -19.91 4.72 -9.58
N ALA A 9 -20.92 5.56 -9.38
CA ALA A 9 -21.96 5.76 -10.37
C ALA A 9 -21.57 6.70 -11.50
N ASP A 10 -20.72 7.71 -11.23
CA ASP A 10 -20.42 8.78 -12.19
C ASP A 10 -18.92 9.04 -12.39
N GLY A 11 -18.05 8.32 -11.69
CA GLY A 11 -16.60 8.45 -11.81
C GLY A 11 -16.02 9.73 -11.24
N LYS A 12 -16.79 10.52 -10.47
CA LYS A 12 -16.28 11.72 -9.82
C LYS A 12 -15.20 11.37 -8.82
N LEU A 13 -14.09 12.10 -8.84
CA LEU A 13 -13.07 12.03 -7.82
C LEU A 13 -13.63 12.51 -6.48
N LEU A 14 -13.66 11.63 -5.48
CA LEU A 14 -14.07 11.95 -4.12
C LEU A 14 -12.90 12.48 -3.31
N TRP A 15 -11.77 11.79 -3.37
CA TRP A 15 -10.54 12.22 -2.72
C TRP A 15 -9.31 11.59 -3.39
N GLN A 16 -8.18 12.26 -3.20
CA GLN A 16 -6.85 11.78 -3.56
C GLN A 16 -5.90 11.99 -2.38
N ARG A 17 -5.01 11.02 -2.17
CA ARG A 17 -3.91 11.13 -1.20
C ARG A 17 -2.62 10.74 -1.87
N ASP A 18 -1.61 11.58 -1.66
CA ASP A 18 -0.30 11.41 -2.24
C ASP A 18 0.72 11.01 -1.17
N ILE A 19 1.61 10.10 -1.52
CA ILE A 19 2.76 9.79 -0.71
C ILE A 19 4.02 10.13 -1.48
N ILE A 20 4.90 10.92 -0.87
CA ILE A 20 6.17 11.32 -1.45
C ILE A 20 7.25 10.33 -1.02
N TYR A 21 7.88 9.69 -2.00
CA TYR A 21 9.07 8.88 -1.79
C TYR A 21 10.22 9.52 -2.53
N LYS A 22 11.22 10.00 -1.79
CA LYS A 22 12.32 10.82 -2.33
C LYS A 22 13.42 10.00 -2.98
N GLU A 23 13.54 8.73 -2.60
CA GLU A 23 14.56 7.86 -3.15
C GLU A 23 14.11 7.23 -4.47
N LYS A 24 15.11 6.92 -5.33
CA LYS A 24 14.84 6.17 -6.54
C LYS A 24 14.69 4.69 -6.19
N GLU A 25 13.53 4.13 -6.52
CA GLU A 25 13.26 2.70 -6.44
C GLU A 25 13.43 2.09 -7.84
N PRO A 26 14.17 0.98 -7.99
CA PRO A 26 14.26 0.32 -9.29
C PRO A 26 12.90 -0.25 -9.68
N THR A 27 12.59 -0.18 -10.97
CA THR A 27 11.41 -0.83 -11.54
C THR A 27 11.66 -1.12 -13.02
N HIS A 28 10.95 -2.08 -13.57
CA HIS A 28 10.99 -2.37 -15.01
C HIS A 28 10.06 -1.41 -15.76
N GLY A 29 10.38 -1.10 -17.01
CA GLY A 29 9.59 -0.18 -17.83
C GLY A 29 8.12 -0.59 -18.05
N THR A 30 7.78 -1.87 -17.85
CA THR A 30 6.41 -2.40 -17.92
C THR A 30 5.73 -2.54 -16.55
N ASN A 31 6.42 -2.23 -15.46
CA ASN A 31 5.88 -2.32 -14.09
C ASN A 31 5.95 -0.95 -13.41
N PRO A 32 4.91 -0.13 -13.49
CA PRO A 32 4.87 1.16 -12.81
C PRO A 32 4.80 1.00 -11.29
N PHE A 33 5.14 2.07 -10.55
CA PHE A 33 5.13 2.08 -9.08
C PHE A 33 3.75 1.92 -8.42
N CYS A 34 2.69 1.83 -9.20
CA CYS A 34 1.30 1.66 -8.76
C CYS A 34 0.70 0.30 -9.13
N SER A 35 1.52 -0.73 -9.29
CA SER A 35 1.06 -2.07 -9.70
C SER A 35 0.34 -2.84 -8.60
N ALA A 36 0.58 -2.51 -7.32
CA ALA A 36 -0.16 -3.10 -6.21
C ALA A 36 -1.60 -2.57 -6.16
N SER A 37 -2.56 -3.47 -5.98
CA SER A 37 -3.97 -3.10 -5.82
C SER A 37 -4.26 -2.70 -4.37
N PRO A 38 -5.03 -1.63 -4.13
CA PRO A 38 -5.63 -1.38 -2.82
C PRO A 38 -6.56 -2.50 -2.39
N VAL A 39 -6.70 -2.69 -1.08
CA VAL A 39 -7.64 -3.64 -0.50
C VAL A 39 -8.53 -2.96 0.53
N THR A 40 -9.79 -3.42 0.64
CA THR A 40 -10.74 -2.96 1.63
C THR A 40 -11.65 -4.09 2.09
N ASP A 41 -12.14 -3.99 3.32
CA ASP A 41 -13.13 -4.89 3.93
C ASP A 41 -14.41 -4.17 4.36
N GLY A 42 -14.57 -2.91 3.97
CA GLY A 42 -15.69 -2.06 4.38
C GLY A 42 -15.42 -1.22 5.62
N GLU A 43 -14.26 -1.38 6.28
CA GLU A 43 -13.86 -0.57 7.45
C GLU A 43 -12.67 0.33 7.12
N VAL A 44 -11.67 -0.23 6.44
CA VAL A 44 -10.43 0.46 6.10
C VAL A 44 -10.08 0.26 4.63
N VAL A 45 -9.26 1.16 4.10
CA VAL A 45 -8.61 1.00 2.80
C VAL A 45 -7.11 0.91 3.05
N VAL A 46 -6.47 -0.18 2.63
CA VAL A 46 -5.03 -0.35 2.77
C VAL A 46 -4.35 -0.39 1.42
N VAL A 47 -3.29 0.37 1.27
CA VAL A 47 -2.53 0.53 0.04
C VAL A 47 -1.06 0.25 0.27
N SER A 48 -0.46 -0.58 -0.59
CA SER A 48 0.98 -0.72 -0.67
C SER A 48 1.55 0.27 -1.70
N HIS A 49 2.43 1.13 -1.24
CA HIS A 49 3.16 2.07 -2.07
C HIS A 49 4.62 1.64 -2.32
N GLY A 50 4.89 0.33 -2.27
CA GLY A 50 6.24 -0.22 -2.39
C GLY A 50 7.13 0.28 -1.26
N SER A 51 8.34 0.75 -1.57
CA SER A 51 9.28 1.30 -0.57
C SER A 51 8.74 2.52 0.18
N ALA A 52 7.68 3.17 -0.32
CA ALA A 52 7.02 4.23 0.42
C ALA A 52 6.10 3.72 1.53
N GLY A 53 5.96 2.40 1.69
CA GLY A 53 5.30 1.75 2.80
C GLY A 53 3.86 1.30 2.56
N LEU A 54 3.28 0.69 3.59
CA LEU A 54 1.85 0.39 3.69
C LEU A 54 1.14 1.55 4.37
N VAL A 55 -0.01 1.93 3.85
CA VAL A 55 -0.80 3.02 4.44
C VAL A 55 -2.25 2.60 4.56
N GLY A 56 -2.82 2.80 5.75
CA GLY A 56 -4.24 2.62 6.03
C GLY A 56 -4.97 3.96 6.02
N TYR A 57 -6.14 3.97 5.40
CA TYR A 57 -7.04 5.12 5.30
C TYR A 57 -8.44 4.73 5.75
N ASP A 58 -9.22 5.71 6.23
CA ASP A 58 -10.67 5.58 6.29
C ASP A 58 -11.32 5.86 4.93
N PHE A 59 -12.66 5.78 4.86
CA PHE A 59 -13.39 5.99 3.61
C PHE A 59 -13.45 7.46 3.17
N GLU A 60 -13.15 8.40 4.05
CA GLU A 60 -13.01 9.84 3.78
C GLU A 60 -11.60 10.19 3.29
N GLY A 61 -10.71 9.19 3.24
CA GLY A 61 -9.34 9.33 2.80
C GLY A 61 -8.42 9.93 3.87
N LYS A 62 -8.83 9.96 5.15
CA LYS A 62 -7.93 10.32 6.24
C LYS A 62 -6.96 9.18 6.48
N GLN A 63 -5.67 9.49 6.52
CA GLN A 63 -4.65 8.52 6.88
C GLN A 63 -4.80 8.13 8.35
N LEU A 64 -4.98 6.84 8.60
CA LEU A 64 -5.06 6.25 9.93
C LEU A 64 -3.68 5.87 10.46
N TRP A 65 -2.87 5.28 9.59
CA TRP A 65 -1.52 4.83 9.95
C TRP A 65 -0.64 4.71 8.70
N HIS A 66 0.67 4.66 8.95
CA HIS A 66 1.70 4.36 7.95
C HIS A 66 2.70 3.38 8.56
N TYR A 67 2.97 2.29 7.85
CA TYR A 67 3.97 1.30 8.22
C TYR A 67 5.12 1.32 7.23
N ASP A 68 6.33 1.60 7.70
CA ASP A 68 7.54 1.58 6.89
C ASP A 68 7.97 0.12 6.63
N VAL A 69 7.88 -0.33 5.40
CA VAL A 69 8.33 -1.66 4.96
C VAL A 69 9.83 -1.69 4.65
N GLY A 70 10.49 -0.56 4.70
CA GLY A 70 11.88 -0.38 4.27
C GLY A 70 12.03 -0.35 2.76
N LYS A 71 13.26 -0.16 2.31
CA LYS A 71 13.58 -0.05 0.89
C LYS A 71 13.47 -1.42 0.20
N LEU A 72 12.72 -1.47 -0.88
CA LEU A 72 12.56 -2.62 -1.75
C LEU A 72 13.40 -2.43 -3.01
N GLU A 73 14.29 -3.36 -3.29
CA GLU A 73 15.25 -3.26 -4.39
C GLU A 73 15.17 -4.49 -5.28
N HIS A 74 14.46 -4.36 -6.38
CA HIS A 74 14.43 -5.41 -7.40
C HIS A 74 14.24 -4.82 -8.79
N VAL A 75 14.96 -5.37 -9.77
CA VAL A 75 14.97 -4.88 -11.16
C VAL A 75 13.57 -4.83 -11.79
N TRP A 76 12.66 -5.72 -11.41
CA TRP A 76 11.27 -5.74 -11.87
C TRP A 76 10.33 -4.82 -11.07
N GLY A 77 10.82 -4.20 -10.00
CA GLY A 77 10.01 -3.41 -9.08
C GLY A 77 9.19 -4.25 -8.11
N ASN A 78 8.19 -3.62 -7.49
CA ASN A 78 7.29 -4.23 -6.52
C ASN A 78 5.83 -4.13 -6.98
N ALA A 79 5.06 -5.20 -6.84
CA ALA A 79 3.65 -5.26 -7.22
C ALA A 79 2.78 -6.03 -6.18
N SER A 80 3.33 -6.30 -5.00
CA SER A 80 2.63 -7.07 -3.97
C SER A 80 1.45 -6.29 -3.41
N SER A 81 0.25 -6.81 -3.59
CA SER A 81 -0.97 -6.27 -2.99
C SER A 81 -1.13 -6.81 -1.56
N PRO A 82 -1.57 -5.98 -0.61
CA PRO A 82 -1.91 -6.47 0.72
C PRO A 82 -3.20 -7.29 0.69
N ILE A 83 -3.42 -8.12 1.72
CA ILE A 83 -4.67 -8.82 1.96
C ILE A 83 -5.17 -8.53 3.38
N LEU A 84 -6.49 -8.53 3.58
CA LEU A 84 -7.12 -8.38 4.88
C LEU A 84 -7.72 -9.71 5.34
N HIS A 85 -7.50 -10.05 6.62
CA HIS A 85 -8.09 -11.21 7.27
C HIS A 85 -8.33 -10.92 8.75
N GLY A 86 -9.59 -10.89 9.17
CA GLY A 86 -9.96 -10.49 10.53
C GLY A 86 -9.43 -9.08 10.84
N ASP A 87 -8.63 -8.95 11.90
CA ASP A 87 -8.01 -7.68 12.27
C ASP A 87 -6.62 -7.47 11.65
N LEU A 88 -6.19 -8.36 10.75
CA LEU A 88 -4.86 -8.32 10.16
C LEU A 88 -4.88 -7.74 8.75
N CYS A 89 -3.87 -6.93 8.46
CA CYS A 89 -3.39 -6.67 7.12
C CYS A 89 -2.09 -7.43 6.93
N ILE A 90 -2.07 -8.37 5.99
CA ILE A 90 -0.92 -9.22 5.68
C ILE A 90 -0.31 -8.75 4.36
N HIS A 91 0.99 -8.56 4.34
CA HIS A 91 1.70 -8.06 3.18
C HIS A 91 3.05 -8.74 2.99
N TRP A 92 3.37 -9.07 1.76
CA TRP A 92 4.72 -9.50 1.37
C TRP A 92 5.53 -8.30 0.90
N ALA A 93 6.52 -7.90 1.69
CA ALA A 93 7.49 -6.88 1.33
C ALA A 93 8.64 -7.53 0.54
N GLY A 94 8.61 -7.40 -0.76
CA GLY A 94 9.53 -8.00 -1.71
C GLY A 94 9.05 -7.80 -3.15
N PRO A 95 9.74 -8.34 -4.14
CA PRO A 95 11.00 -9.10 -4.08
C PRO A 95 12.22 -8.21 -3.78
N GLY A 96 13.36 -8.85 -3.54
CA GLY A 96 14.65 -8.18 -3.33
C GLY A 96 15.57 -8.92 -2.36
N PRO A 97 16.74 -8.35 -2.03
CA PRO A 97 17.67 -8.96 -1.07
C PRO A 97 17.05 -9.09 0.34
N ARG A 98 16.20 -8.15 0.69
CA ARG A 98 15.40 -8.15 1.92
C ARG A 98 13.95 -8.39 1.56
N GLN A 99 13.46 -9.59 1.84
CA GLN A 99 12.06 -9.95 1.61
C GLN A 99 11.49 -10.63 2.83
N TYR A 100 10.25 -10.31 3.18
CA TYR A 100 9.58 -10.86 4.35
C TYR A 100 8.06 -10.76 4.23
N LEU A 101 7.37 -11.64 4.92
CA LEU A 101 5.94 -11.54 5.14
C LEU A 101 5.70 -10.84 6.48
N ILE A 102 4.73 -9.95 6.54
CA ILE A 102 4.37 -9.20 7.73
C ILE A 102 2.87 -9.16 7.91
N ALA A 103 2.42 -9.17 9.16
CA ALA A 103 1.07 -8.78 9.52
C ALA A 103 1.10 -7.57 10.45
N VAL A 104 0.27 -6.60 10.14
CA VAL A 104 -0.02 -5.43 10.99
C VAL A 104 -1.50 -5.42 11.34
N ASN A 105 -1.86 -4.79 12.45
CA ASN A 105 -3.26 -4.54 12.76
C ASN A 105 -3.83 -3.56 11.73
N LYS A 106 -4.93 -3.93 11.08
CA LYS A 106 -5.50 -3.17 9.95
C LYS A 106 -5.98 -1.77 10.33
N ARG A 107 -6.32 -1.52 11.62
CA ARG A 107 -6.84 -0.23 12.10
C ARG A 107 -5.74 0.69 12.62
N THR A 108 -4.65 0.13 13.15
CA THR A 108 -3.61 0.89 13.86
C THR A 108 -2.25 0.87 13.17
N GLY A 109 -2.02 -0.07 12.25
CA GLY A 109 -0.71 -0.29 11.64
C GLY A 109 0.32 -0.93 12.57
N ALA A 110 -0.06 -1.27 13.79
CA ALA A 110 0.85 -1.92 14.75
C ALA A 110 1.25 -3.31 14.25
N LYS A 111 2.54 -3.59 14.25
CA LYS A 111 3.06 -4.91 13.87
C LYS A 111 2.54 -5.99 14.81
N VAL A 112 2.02 -7.08 14.24
CA VAL A 112 1.57 -8.26 14.97
C VAL A 112 2.63 -9.37 14.89
N TRP A 113 3.13 -9.65 13.69
CA TRP A 113 4.23 -10.60 13.47
C TRP A 113 4.98 -10.33 12.18
#